data_87499cff29a480f8a5168157a8740ceb
#
_entry.id   87499cff29a480f8a5168157a8740ceb
#
_cell.length_a   1.000
_cell.length_b   1.000
_cell.length_c   1.000
_cell.angle_alpha   90.00
_cell.angle_beta   90.00
_cell.angle_gamma   90.00
#
_symmetry.space_group_name_H-M   'P 1'
#
loop_
_entity.id
_entity.type
_entity.pdbx_description
1 polymer ?
#
loop_
_entity_poly.entity_id
_entity_poly.type
_entity_poly.pdbx_seq_one_letter_code
_entity_poly.pdbx_strand_id
1 'polypeptide(L)'
;MDALFSKTLKAGSTTYFMDVKEAKNSKKYLTVTASQPPKEGDKQFVKRSVTVFGSVADEFISALKEAKTVIDGEGEFTRKMKSGKITYYVDVKEAKNKSRYVSISESQPSKEDPTKLSRRSINVFNNAANDFVGAVEEAVGHLK
;
A
#
# COMPACT_ATOMS: atom_id res chain seq x y z
N MET A 1 -16.68 8.69 10.66
CA MET A 1 -16.78 7.26 11.00
C MET A 1 -15.45 6.78 11.56
N ASP A 2 -15.49 6.17 12.72
CA ASP A 2 -14.26 5.69 13.38
C ASP A 2 -13.70 4.46 12.67
N ALA A 3 -12.39 4.33 12.69
CA ALA A 3 -11.73 3.16 12.12
C ALA A 3 -11.98 1.95 13.01
N LEU A 4 -12.21 0.79 12.40
CA LEU A 4 -12.37 -0.48 13.11
C LEU A 4 -11.02 -0.98 13.63
N PHE A 5 -9.94 -0.56 13.01
CA PHE A 5 -8.59 -0.90 13.36
C PHE A 5 -7.66 0.20 12.84
N SER A 6 -6.66 0.56 13.62
CA SER A 6 -5.65 1.53 13.18
C SER A 6 -4.29 1.13 13.70
N LYS A 7 -3.29 1.27 12.86
CA LYS A 7 -1.91 1.00 13.23
C LYS A 7 -1.00 2.01 12.55
N THR A 8 0.01 2.47 13.28
CA THR A 8 0.99 3.42 12.77
C THR A 8 2.39 2.78 12.82
N LEU A 9 3.12 2.93 11.73
CA LEU A 9 4.46 2.38 11.61
C LEU A 9 5.39 3.48 11.12
N LYS A 10 6.51 3.69 11.80
CA LYS A 10 7.50 4.67 11.39
C LYS A 10 8.74 3.98 10.83
N ALA A 11 9.21 4.46 9.69
CA ALA A 11 10.42 3.96 9.05
C ALA A 11 11.22 5.16 8.54
N GLY A 12 12.23 5.57 9.29
CA GLY A 12 13.00 6.76 8.97
C GLY A 12 12.09 7.99 8.98
N SER A 13 12.07 8.73 7.87
CA SER A 13 11.25 9.93 7.76
C SER A 13 9.83 9.66 7.25
N THR A 14 9.53 8.41 6.91
CA THR A 14 8.20 8.04 6.39
C THR A 14 7.37 7.41 7.50
N THR A 15 6.11 7.83 7.62
CA THR A 15 5.17 7.22 8.55
C THR A 15 4.07 6.54 7.74
N TYR A 16 3.79 5.30 8.08
CA TYR A 16 2.73 4.53 7.43
C TYR A 16 1.56 4.37 8.39
N PHE A 17 0.35 4.58 7.86
CA PHE A 17 -0.88 4.41 8.61
C PHE A 17 -1.71 3.31 7.95
N MET A 18 -2.17 2.35 8.73
CA MET A 18 -3.07 1.30 8.28
C MET A 18 -4.38 1.45 9.01
N ASP A 19 -5.45 1.73 8.29
CA ASP A 19 -6.77 1.91 8.87
C ASP A 19 -7.77 1.00 8.20
N VAL A 20 -8.56 0.28 8.98
CA VAL A 20 -9.67 -0.52 8.47
C VAL A 20 -10.95 0.22 8.77
N LYS A 21 -11.75 0.45 7.74
CA LYS A 21 -13.02 1.17 7.85
C LYS A 21 -14.13 0.39 7.18
N GLU A 22 -15.36 0.76 7.51
CA GLU A 22 -16.54 0.15 6.91
C GLU A 22 -17.25 1.18 6.03
N ALA A 23 -17.54 0.79 4.79
CA ALA A 23 -18.25 1.65 3.86
C ALA A 23 -19.76 1.57 4.11
N LYS A 24 -20.54 2.46 3.45
CA LYS A 24 -21.98 2.54 3.62
C LYS A 24 -22.71 1.23 3.31
N ASN A 25 -22.14 0.41 2.42
CA ASN A 25 -22.72 -0.87 2.03
C ASN A 25 -22.26 -2.02 2.95
N SER A 26 -21.76 -1.71 4.13
CA SER A 26 -21.25 -2.65 5.12
C SER A 26 -20.00 -3.42 4.69
N LYS A 27 -19.41 -3.07 3.55
CA LYS A 27 -18.16 -3.67 3.11
C LYS A 27 -16.99 -2.97 3.80
N LYS A 28 -16.03 -3.76 4.21
CA LYS A 28 -14.84 -3.24 4.89
C LYS A 28 -13.71 -3.04 3.89
N TYR A 29 -12.86 -2.08 4.18
CA TYR A 29 -11.70 -1.82 3.34
C TYR A 29 -10.53 -1.35 4.20
N LEU A 30 -9.33 -1.57 3.69
CA LEU A 30 -8.09 -1.15 4.32
C LEU A 30 -7.54 0.05 3.55
N THR A 31 -7.18 1.11 4.26
CA THR A 31 -6.47 2.23 3.66
C THR A 31 -5.06 2.23 4.21
N VAL A 32 -4.08 2.19 3.31
CA VAL A 32 -2.66 2.31 3.66
C VAL A 32 -2.20 3.67 3.20
N THR A 33 -1.70 4.47 4.11
CA THR A 33 -1.24 5.83 3.81
C THR A 33 0.23 5.96 4.17
N ALA A 34 1.03 6.51 3.25
CA ALA A 34 2.42 6.86 3.50
C ALA A 34 2.53 8.36 3.60
N SER A 35 3.07 8.86 4.70
CA SER A 35 3.26 10.30 4.94
C SER A 35 4.74 10.59 5.04
N GLN A 36 5.22 11.52 4.21
CA GLN A 36 6.62 11.94 4.20
C GLN A 36 6.73 13.42 4.53
N PRO A 37 7.82 13.84 5.18
CA PRO A 37 8.03 15.26 5.48
C PRO A 37 8.08 16.07 4.19
N PRO A 38 7.71 17.34 4.23
CA PRO A 38 7.78 18.19 3.05
C PRO A 38 9.23 18.33 2.57
N LYS A 39 9.38 18.46 1.26
CA LYS A 39 10.67 18.75 0.68
C LYS A 39 11.05 20.19 1.00
N GLU A 40 12.34 20.50 0.90
CA GLU A 40 12.83 21.85 1.14
C GLU A 40 11.99 22.88 0.36
N GLY A 41 11.45 23.86 1.06
CA GLY A 41 10.60 24.88 0.46
C GLY A 41 9.11 24.60 0.57
N ASP A 42 8.71 23.38 0.86
CA ASP A 42 7.30 23.01 1.01
C ASP A 42 6.91 23.03 2.49
N LYS A 43 5.65 23.34 2.77
CA LYS A 43 5.16 23.44 4.14
C LYS A 43 4.27 22.28 4.59
N GLN A 44 3.91 21.41 3.66
CA GLN A 44 2.97 20.31 3.96
C GLN A 44 3.59 18.95 3.73
N PHE A 45 3.16 17.96 4.55
CA PHE A 45 3.56 16.58 4.34
C PHE A 45 2.97 16.05 3.04
N VAL A 46 3.73 15.21 2.36
CA VAL A 46 3.26 14.51 1.17
C VAL A 46 2.63 13.21 1.64
N LYS A 47 1.35 13.04 1.34
CA LYS A 47 0.62 11.81 1.71
C LYS A 47 0.15 11.08 0.46
N ARG A 48 0.33 9.77 0.46
CA ARG A 48 -0.14 8.90 -0.62
C ARG A 48 -0.88 7.73 0.00
N SER A 49 -2.02 7.37 -0.58
CA SER A 49 -2.87 6.33 -0.02
C SER A 49 -3.26 5.30 -1.07
N VAL A 50 -3.36 4.05 -0.63
CA VAL A 50 -3.87 2.95 -1.44
C VAL A 50 -5.00 2.31 -0.64
N THR A 51 -6.15 2.07 -1.29
CA THR A 51 -7.31 1.46 -0.66
C THR A 51 -7.47 0.02 -1.14
N VAL A 52 -7.52 -0.92 -0.21
CA VAL A 52 -7.63 -2.35 -0.51
C VAL A 52 -8.98 -2.85 -0.01
N PHE A 53 -9.83 -3.30 -0.92
CA PHE A 53 -11.14 -3.84 -0.57
C PHE A 53 -11.03 -5.30 -0.15
N GLY A 54 -11.99 -5.75 0.66
CA GLY A 54 -11.97 -7.11 1.19
C GLY A 54 -11.93 -8.20 0.12
N SER A 55 -12.50 -7.93 -1.06
CA SER A 55 -12.51 -8.91 -2.14
C SER A 55 -11.13 -9.26 -2.68
N VAL A 56 -10.13 -8.41 -2.46
CA VAL A 56 -8.78 -8.60 -2.96
C VAL A 56 -7.75 -8.69 -1.82
N ALA A 57 -8.20 -8.56 -0.57
CA ALA A 57 -7.30 -8.48 0.58
C ALA A 57 -6.42 -9.72 0.73
N ASP A 58 -6.96 -10.92 0.55
CA ASP A 58 -6.19 -12.15 0.71
C ASP A 58 -5.09 -12.27 -0.37
N GLU A 59 -5.42 -11.92 -1.61
CA GLU A 59 -4.42 -11.92 -2.68
C GLU A 59 -3.37 -10.84 -2.43
N PHE A 60 -3.80 -9.70 -1.92
CA PHE A 60 -2.91 -8.59 -1.61
C PHE A 60 -1.87 -8.97 -0.56
N ILE A 61 -2.31 -9.57 0.54
CA ILE A 61 -1.36 -9.97 1.60
C ILE A 61 -0.46 -11.10 1.14
N SER A 62 -0.98 -12.03 0.32
CA SER A 62 -0.17 -13.09 -0.25
C SER A 62 0.94 -12.51 -1.14
N ALA A 63 0.60 -11.53 -1.96
CA ALA A 63 1.57 -10.84 -2.81
C ALA A 63 2.63 -10.12 -1.99
N LEU A 64 2.24 -9.47 -0.89
CA LEU A 64 3.18 -8.78 -0.02
C LEU A 64 4.14 -9.76 0.66
N LYS A 65 3.66 -10.92 1.08
CA LYS A 65 4.52 -11.94 1.69
C LYS A 65 5.55 -12.49 0.69
N GLU A 66 5.13 -12.71 -0.54
CA GLU A 66 6.06 -13.13 -1.59
C GLU A 66 7.08 -12.03 -1.91
N ALA A 67 6.62 -10.79 -1.99
CA ALA A 67 7.49 -9.65 -2.26
C ALA A 67 8.55 -9.50 -1.16
N LYS A 68 8.14 -9.68 0.10
CA LYS A 68 9.05 -9.62 1.24
C LYS A 68 10.16 -10.67 1.12
N THR A 69 9.83 -11.86 0.68
CA THR A 69 10.80 -12.92 0.46
C THR A 69 11.79 -12.54 -0.63
N VAL A 70 11.29 -11.93 -1.71
CA VAL A 70 12.12 -11.51 -2.83
C VAL A 70 13.01 -10.32 -2.46
N ILE A 71 12.50 -9.40 -1.64
CA ILE A 71 13.27 -8.19 -1.26
C ILE A 71 14.52 -8.55 -0.46
N ASP A 72 14.48 -9.63 0.32
CA ASP A 72 15.62 -10.08 1.09
C ASP A 72 16.61 -10.89 0.26
N GLY A 73 16.22 -11.34 -0.92
CA GLY A 73 17.07 -12.13 -1.81
C GLY A 73 17.44 -11.38 -3.07
N GLU A 74 17.53 -12.10 -4.17
CA GLU A 74 17.83 -11.52 -5.48
C GLU A 74 16.66 -11.78 -6.42
N GLY A 75 16.55 -10.99 -7.47
CA GLY A 75 15.56 -11.19 -8.51
C GLY A 75 14.48 -10.11 -8.50
N GLU A 76 13.56 -10.27 -9.41
CA GLU A 76 12.45 -9.35 -9.60
C GLU A 76 11.14 -10.01 -9.21
N PHE A 77 10.17 -9.21 -8.86
CA PHE A 77 8.85 -9.69 -8.50
C PHE A 77 7.80 -8.68 -8.98
N THR A 78 6.76 -9.19 -9.60
CA THR A 78 5.63 -8.39 -10.03
C THR A 78 4.36 -9.22 -9.89
N ARG A 79 3.35 -8.66 -9.26
CA ARG A 79 2.03 -9.29 -9.18
C ARG A 79 0.95 -8.26 -9.46
N LYS A 80 -0.03 -8.66 -10.23
CA LYS A 80 -1.16 -7.83 -10.63
C LYS A 80 -2.44 -8.45 -10.09
N MET A 81 -3.31 -7.60 -9.50
CA MET A 81 -4.58 -8.04 -8.94
C MET A 81 -5.66 -7.06 -9.35
N LYS A 82 -6.89 -7.54 -9.52
CA LYS A 82 -8.01 -6.68 -9.88
C LYS A 82 -9.17 -6.85 -8.91
N SER A 83 -9.81 -5.72 -8.60
CA SER A 83 -11.05 -5.69 -7.85
C SER A 83 -11.97 -4.66 -8.53
N GLY A 84 -12.94 -5.14 -9.30
CA GLY A 84 -13.80 -4.27 -10.07
C GLY A 84 -13.00 -3.47 -11.08
N LYS A 85 -13.09 -2.15 -11.01
CA LYS A 85 -12.38 -1.24 -11.92
C LYS A 85 -10.97 -0.89 -11.44
N ILE A 86 -10.58 -1.36 -10.26
CA ILE A 86 -9.28 -1.04 -9.67
C ILE A 86 -8.29 -2.16 -9.96
N THR A 87 -7.09 -1.78 -10.40
CA THR A 87 -5.99 -2.72 -10.60
C THR A 87 -4.90 -2.40 -9.60
N TYR A 88 -4.39 -3.43 -8.91
CA TYR A 88 -3.32 -3.30 -7.94
C TYR A 88 -2.07 -3.97 -8.48
N TYR A 89 -0.91 -3.37 -8.21
CA TYR A 89 0.38 -3.93 -8.57
C TYR A 89 1.25 -3.99 -7.34
N VAL A 90 1.92 -5.12 -7.13
CA VAL A 90 2.93 -5.27 -6.09
C VAL A 90 4.23 -5.65 -6.79
N ASP A 91 5.24 -4.79 -6.71
CA ASP A 91 6.50 -4.97 -7.40
C ASP A 91 7.66 -4.84 -6.42
N VAL A 92 8.72 -5.62 -6.63
CA VAL A 92 9.98 -5.40 -5.92
C VAL A 92 10.95 -4.75 -6.90
N LYS A 93 11.46 -3.59 -6.52
CA LYS A 93 12.35 -2.79 -7.37
C LYS A 93 13.63 -2.43 -6.62
N GLU A 94 14.63 -2.02 -7.38
CA GLU A 94 15.90 -1.58 -6.83
C GLU A 94 16.10 -0.10 -7.09
N ALA A 95 16.45 0.66 -6.04
CA ALA A 95 16.72 2.09 -6.16
C ALA A 95 18.16 2.33 -6.61
N LYS A 96 18.49 3.59 -6.93
CA LYS A 96 19.81 3.96 -7.41
C LYS A 96 20.93 3.61 -6.42
N ASN A 97 20.65 3.65 -5.12
CA ASN A 97 21.62 3.32 -4.08
C ASN A 97 21.66 1.83 -3.76
N LYS A 98 21.08 1.01 -4.65
CA LYS A 98 21.00 -0.45 -4.51
C LYS A 98 20.09 -0.92 -3.38
N SER A 99 19.38 -0.03 -2.70
CA SER A 99 18.36 -0.40 -1.74
C SER A 99 17.17 -0.97 -2.48
N ARG A 100 16.57 -2.02 -1.94
CA ARG A 100 15.40 -2.62 -2.57
C ARG A 100 14.15 -2.19 -1.84
N TYR A 101 13.05 -2.11 -2.57
CA TYR A 101 11.78 -1.69 -2.00
C TYR A 101 10.62 -2.38 -2.68
N VAL A 102 9.50 -2.48 -1.95
CA VAL A 102 8.23 -2.96 -2.48
C VAL A 102 7.44 -1.74 -2.93
N SER A 103 7.01 -1.75 -4.18
CA SER A 103 6.16 -0.69 -4.72
C SER A 103 4.73 -1.23 -4.82
N ILE A 104 3.81 -0.57 -4.15
CA ILE A 104 2.40 -0.92 -4.16
C ILE A 104 1.66 0.16 -4.92
N SER A 105 0.98 -0.21 -6.00
CA SER A 105 0.28 0.75 -6.86
C SER A 105 -1.19 0.38 -7.01
N GLU A 106 -2.01 1.41 -7.12
CA GLU A 106 -3.44 1.30 -7.36
C GLU A 106 -3.76 2.13 -8.59
N SER A 107 -4.44 1.55 -9.58
CA SER A 107 -4.83 2.23 -10.81
C SER A 107 -6.32 2.08 -11.03
N GLN A 108 -7.01 3.18 -11.30
CA GLN A 108 -8.45 3.17 -11.54
C GLN A 108 -8.83 4.31 -12.49
N PRO A 109 -9.99 4.21 -13.15
CA PRO A 109 -10.43 5.31 -14.01
C PRO A 109 -10.58 6.60 -13.22
N SER A 110 -10.15 7.70 -13.82
CA SER A 110 -10.27 9.01 -13.20
C SER A 110 -11.75 9.41 -13.10
N LYS A 111 -12.12 10.06 -12.00
CA LYS A 111 -13.49 10.56 -11.83
C LYS A 111 -13.80 11.67 -12.83
N GLU A 112 -12.79 12.46 -13.18
CA GLU A 112 -12.96 13.59 -14.11
C GLU A 112 -13.03 13.13 -15.56
N ASP A 113 -12.25 12.10 -15.90
CA ASP A 113 -12.19 11.59 -17.27
C ASP A 113 -12.01 10.06 -17.23
N PRO A 114 -13.10 9.27 -17.36
CA PRO A 114 -12.99 7.82 -17.29
C PRO A 114 -12.11 7.17 -18.35
N THR A 115 -11.73 7.90 -19.41
CA THR A 115 -10.82 7.38 -20.42
C THR A 115 -9.36 7.42 -19.95
N LYS A 116 -9.09 8.14 -18.84
CA LYS A 116 -7.74 8.24 -18.28
C LYS A 116 -7.68 7.48 -16.95
N LEU A 117 -6.50 6.95 -16.65
CA LEU A 117 -6.27 6.25 -15.41
C LEU A 117 -5.62 7.16 -14.36
N SER A 118 -6.12 7.06 -13.15
CA SER A 118 -5.51 7.70 -11.99
C SER A 118 -4.70 6.64 -11.25
N ARG A 119 -3.43 6.91 -10.97
CA ARG A 119 -2.55 5.95 -10.33
C ARG A 119 -1.93 6.51 -9.07
N ARG A 120 -1.91 5.70 -8.01
CA ARG A 120 -1.30 6.04 -6.73
C ARG A 120 -0.33 4.94 -6.36
N SER A 121 0.81 5.32 -5.77
CA SER A 121 1.84 4.36 -5.39
C SER A 121 2.41 4.67 -4.01
N ILE A 122 2.77 3.60 -3.30
CA ILE A 122 3.45 3.67 -2.02
C ILE A 122 4.68 2.79 -2.12
N ASN A 123 5.83 3.28 -1.64
CA ASN A 123 7.08 2.53 -1.63
C ASN A 123 7.45 2.16 -0.19
N VAL A 124 7.81 0.89 0.01
CA VAL A 124 8.22 0.38 1.32
C VAL A 124 9.62 -0.20 1.18
N PHE A 125 10.59 0.43 1.81
CA PHE A 125 11.98 -0.03 1.72
C PHE A 125 12.23 -1.23 2.63
N ASN A 126 13.30 -1.96 2.36
CA ASN A 126 13.58 -3.24 3.02
C ASN A 126 13.68 -3.15 4.53
N ASN A 127 14.12 -2.00 5.07
CA ASN A 127 14.20 -1.81 6.52
C ASN A 127 12.84 -1.77 7.21
N ALA A 128 11.78 -1.52 6.46
CA ALA A 128 10.41 -1.46 6.98
C ALA A 128 9.53 -2.60 6.48
N ALA A 129 10.01 -3.37 5.50
CA ALA A 129 9.15 -4.35 4.82
C ALA A 129 8.56 -5.40 5.76
N ASN A 130 9.36 -5.93 6.69
CA ASN A 130 8.89 -6.94 7.64
C ASN A 130 7.75 -6.40 8.50
N ASP A 131 7.96 -5.23 9.09
CA ASP A 131 6.96 -4.61 9.96
C ASP A 131 5.74 -4.18 9.17
N PHE A 132 5.95 -3.69 7.95
CA PHE A 132 4.85 -3.28 7.07
C PHE A 132 3.95 -4.46 6.71
N VAL A 133 4.54 -5.56 6.27
CA VAL A 133 3.76 -6.75 5.91
C VAL A 133 3.01 -7.30 7.12
N GLY A 134 3.66 -7.34 8.28
CA GLY A 134 3.00 -7.77 9.51
C GLY A 134 1.82 -6.90 9.89
N ALA A 135 1.97 -5.57 9.74
CA ALA A 135 0.89 -4.64 10.06
C ALA A 135 -0.29 -4.79 9.08
N VAL A 136 0.00 -4.98 7.80
CA VAL A 136 -1.05 -5.18 6.80
C VAL A 136 -1.76 -6.51 7.03
N GLU A 137 -1.02 -7.56 7.39
CA GLU A 137 -1.61 -8.87 7.70
C GLU A 137 -2.59 -8.76 8.88
N GLU A 138 -2.19 -8.05 9.92
CA GLU A 138 -3.04 -7.81 11.07
C GLU A 138 -4.30 -7.03 10.66
N ALA A 139 -4.13 -6.00 9.84
CA ALA A 139 -5.26 -5.21 9.36
C ALA A 139 -6.21 -6.03 8.50
N VAL A 140 -5.68 -6.88 7.63
CA VAL A 140 -6.50 -7.75 6.77
C VAL A 140 -7.36 -8.69 7.60
N GLY A 141 -6.87 -9.13 8.76
CA GLY A 141 -7.65 -9.93 9.69
C GLY A 141 -8.93 -9.24 10.13
N HIS A 142 -8.94 -7.93 10.20
CA HIS A 142 -10.11 -7.14 10.60
C HIS A 142 -11.09 -6.90 9.44
N LEU A 143 -10.73 -7.28 8.23
CA LEU A 143 -11.61 -7.18 7.07
C LEU A 143 -12.58 -8.34 6.96
N LYS A 144 -12.36 -9.38 7.73
CA LYS A 144 -13.17 -10.61 7.70
C LYS A 144 -14.28 -10.63 8.72
#